data_2d253f6b3b4341e9e8f5e0e2add183a9
#
_entry.id   2d253f6b3b4341e9e8f5e0e2add183a9
#
_cell.length_a   1.000
_cell.length_b   1.000
_cell.length_c   1.000
_cell.angle_alpha   90.00
_cell.angle_beta   90.00
_cell.angle_gamma   90.00
#
_symmetry.space_group_name_H-M   'P 1'
#
loop_
_entity.id
_entity.type
_entity.pdbx_description
1 polymer ?
#
loop_
_entity_poly.entity_id
_entity_poly.type
_entity_poly.pdbx_seq_one_letter_code
_entity_poly.pdbx_strand_id
1 'polypeptide(L)'
;MRFMIQFSIPTQYGNEIVRSGKVEKIFKKLGEDLKPEAMYFYPADGLRSGSIFIQSNDPGLCVAVGERLWFGLHAQVKITPVMNGDDLGKGLSELGKAIENYS
;
A
#
# COMPACT_ATOMS: atom_id res chain seq x y z
N MET A 1 -5.42 -12.72 0.12
CA MET A 1 -4.25 -12.14 -0.54
C MET A 1 -3.83 -10.88 0.18
N ARG A 2 -2.55 -10.70 0.40
CA ARG A 2 -2.03 -9.50 1.10
C ARG A 2 -1.45 -8.53 0.10
N PHE A 3 -1.78 -7.26 0.27
CA PHE A 3 -1.25 -6.17 -0.56
C PHE A 3 -0.43 -5.21 0.28
N MET A 4 0.69 -4.79 -0.28
CA MET A 4 1.49 -3.68 0.22
C MET A 4 1.18 -2.46 -0.63
N ILE A 5 0.65 -1.42 0.00
CA ILE A 5 0.34 -0.17 -0.69
C ILE A 5 1.35 0.86 -0.20
N GLN A 6 2.21 1.30 -1.11
CA GLN A 6 3.19 2.33 -0.82
C GLN A 6 2.70 3.65 -1.39
N PHE A 7 2.83 4.72 -0.60
CA PHE A 7 2.40 6.04 -1.04
C PHE A 7 3.46 7.09 -0.70
N SER A 8 3.48 8.15 -1.49
CA SER A 8 4.28 9.33 -1.22
C SER A 8 3.45 10.58 -1.46
N ILE A 9 3.63 11.58 -0.59
CA ILE A 9 2.85 12.83 -0.58
C ILE A 9 3.71 13.94 -1.14
N PRO A 10 3.22 14.72 -2.14
CA PRO A 10 3.97 15.88 -2.62
C PRO A 10 4.25 16.86 -1.48
N THR A 11 5.46 17.40 -1.44
CA THR A 11 5.90 18.25 -0.33
C THR A 11 4.97 19.45 -0.11
N GLN A 12 4.56 20.12 -1.18
CA GLN A 12 3.72 21.30 -1.07
C GLN A 12 2.36 20.99 -0.42
N TYR A 13 1.68 19.97 -0.92
CA TYR A 13 0.40 19.55 -0.35
C TYR A 13 0.57 18.97 1.05
N GLY A 14 1.63 18.20 1.26
CA GLY A 14 1.95 17.66 2.58
C GLY A 14 2.14 18.76 3.62
N ASN A 15 2.82 19.84 3.27
CA ASN A 15 2.98 20.99 4.16
C ASN A 15 1.62 21.60 4.54
N GLU A 16 0.71 21.71 3.57
CA GLU A 16 -0.63 22.26 3.82
C GLU A 16 -1.43 21.40 4.78
N ILE A 17 -1.48 20.09 4.56
CA ILE A 17 -2.30 19.20 5.39
C ILE A 17 -1.70 18.98 6.80
N VAL A 18 -0.38 19.05 6.92
CA VAL A 18 0.28 19.00 8.23
C VAL A 18 0.00 20.29 9.00
N ARG A 19 0.18 21.45 8.36
CA ARG A 19 -0.01 22.74 8.99
C ARG A 19 -1.46 22.95 9.46
N SER A 20 -2.42 22.50 8.68
CA SER A 20 -3.85 22.64 9.01
C SER A 20 -4.36 21.57 9.97
N GLY A 21 -3.56 20.57 10.29
CA GLY A 21 -3.99 19.42 11.09
C GLY A 21 -4.86 18.42 10.34
N LYS A 22 -5.07 18.62 9.05
CA LYS A 22 -5.92 17.76 8.23
C LYS A 22 -5.34 16.35 8.06
N VAL A 23 -4.01 16.23 8.10
CA VAL A 23 -3.32 14.95 7.91
C VAL A 23 -3.75 13.89 8.92
N GLU A 24 -3.92 14.26 10.17
CA GLU A 24 -4.35 13.33 11.23
C GLU A 24 -5.73 12.79 10.96
N LYS A 25 -6.65 13.66 10.51
CA LYS A 25 -8.02 13.27 10.17
C LYS A 25 -8.05 12.31 8.98
N ILE A 26 -7.21 12.56 7.97
CA ILE A 26 -7.13 11.70 6.80
C ILE A 26 -6.67 10.29 7.20
N PHE A 27 -5.59 10.17 7.97
CA PHE A 27 -5.09 8.87 8.35
C PHE A 27 -6.00 8.13 9.31
N LYS A 28 -6.67 8.84 10.20
CA LYS A 28 -7.68 8.24 11.06
C LYS A 28 -8.82 7.65 10.23
N LYS A 29 -9.29 8.40 9.24
CA LYS A 29 -10.36 7.97 8.34
C LYS A 29 -9.94 6.77 7.49
N LEU A 30 -8.72 6.78 6.99
CA LEU A 30 -8.16 5.66 6.23
C LEU A 30 -8.13 4.38 7.09
N GLY A 31 -7.70 4.49 8.33
CA GLY A 31 -7.70 3.36 9.25
C GLY A 31 -9.09 2.78 9.50
N GLU A 32 -10.08 3.65 9.67
CA GLU A 32 -11.47 3.25 9.87
C GLU A 32 -12.06 2.57 8.63
N ASP A 33 -11.82 3.15 7.46
CA ASP A 33 -12.41 2.68 6.21
C ASP A 33 -11.75 1.40 5.68
N LEU A 34 -10.43 1.32 5.76
CA LEU A 34 -9.66 0.25 5.13
C LEU A 34 -9.31 -0.89 6.09
N LYS A 35 -9.34 -0.64 7.39
CA LYS A 35 -9.00 -1.61 8.44
C LYS A 35 -7.72 -2.40 8.11
N PRO A 36 -6.59 -1.70 7.90
CA PRO A 36 -5.36 -2.37 7.51
C PRO A 36 -4.79 -3.22 8.63
N GLU A 37 -4.00 -4.26 8.25
CA GLU A 37 -3.24 -5.05 9.23
C GLU A 37 -2.16 -4.21 9.90
N ALA A 38 -1.54 -3.32 9.13
CA ALA A 38 -0.45 -2.47 9.59
C ALA A 38 -0.36 -1.23 8.70
N MET A 39 0.14 -0.15 9.28
CA MET A 39 0.39 1.11 8.58
C MET A 39 1.66 1.72 9.17
N TYR A 40 2.62 2.03 8.31
CA TYR A 40 3.90 2.60 8.70
C TYR A 40 4.16 3.89 7.95
N PHE A 41 4.82 4.83 8.61
CA PHE A 41 5.13 6.14 8.04
C PHE A 41 6.63 6.36 8.10
N TYR A 42 7.21 6.87 7.01
CA TYR A 42 8.65 7.09 6.91
C TYR A 42 8.93 8.04 5.76
N PRO A 43 10.06 8.75 5.78
CA PRO A 43 10.51 9.50 4.61
C PRO A 43 11.11 8.53 3.59
N ALA A 44 10.80 8.73 2.32
CA ALA A 44 11.39 8.00 1.22
C ALA A 44 11.61 8.96 0.06
N ASP A 45 12.81 8.95 -0.51
CA ASP A 45 13.18 9.84 -1.61
C ASP A 45 12.91 11.32 -1.32
N GLY A 46 13.08 11.70 -0.06
CA GLY A 46 12.87 13.08 0.39
C GLY A 46 11.41 13.48 0.58
N LEU A 47 10.47 12.54 0.49
CA LEU A 47 9.04 12.80 0.60
C LEU A 47 8.44 12.09 1.81
N ARG A 48 7.39 12.70 2.37
CA ARG A 48 6.55 12.02 3.36
C ARG A 48 5.90 10.83 2.70
N SER A 49 6.11 9.65 3.25
CA SER A 49 5.72 8.38 2.63
C SER A 49 5.16 7.43 3.66
N GLY A 50 4.68 6.29 3.19
CA GLY A 50 4.25 5.23 4.07
C GLY A 50 3.89 3.97 3.32
N SER A 51 3.61 2.93 4.09
CA SER A 51 3.16 1.65 3.58
C SER A 51 1.95 1.17 4.37
N ILE A 52 0.96 0.68 3.67
CA ILE A 52 -0.27 0.13 4.23
C ILE A 52 -0.35 -1.33 3.80
N PHE A 53 -0.65 -2.22 4.75
CA PHE A 53 -0.77 -3.65 4.47
C PHE A 53 -2.22 -4.07 4.68
N ILE A 54 -2.84 -4.60 3.63
CA ILE A 54 -4.26 -4.97 3.64
C ILE A 54 -4.45 -6.35 3.06
N GLN A 55 -5.30 -7.17 3.68
CA GLN A 55 -5.75 -8.41 3.10
C GLN A 55 -7.06 -8.21 2.36
N SER A 56 -7.15 -8.74 1.15
CA SER A 56 -8.38 -8.68 0.35
C SER A 56 -8.32 -9.72 -0.76
N ASN A 57 -9.48 -10.24 -1.15
CA ASN A 57 -9.64 -11.06 -2.33
C ASN A 57 -10.36 -10.30 -3.45
N ASP A 58 -10.60 -9.01 -3.25
CA ASP A 58 -11.35 -8.18 -4.20
C ASP A 58 -10.37 -7.26 -4.95
N PRO A 59 -10.25 -7.40 -6.29
CA PRO A 59 -9.41 -6.50 -7.07
C PRO A 59 -9.90 -5.05 -7.05
N GLY A 60 -11.16 -4.81 -6.70
CA GLY A 60 -11.68 -3.46 -6.47
C GLY A 60 -10.98 -2.69 -5.36
N LEU A 61 -10.19 -3.38 -4.54
CA LEU A 61 -9.34 -2.75 -3.54
C LEU A 61 -8.42 -1.69 -4.17
N CYS A 62 -7.92 -1.94 -5.37
CA CYS A 62 -7.03 -0.99 -6.05
C CYS A 62 -7.69 0.38 -6.23
N VAL A 63 -8.98 0.39 -6.58
CA VAL A 63 -9.75 1.64 -6.71
C VAL A 63 -10.05 2.23 -5.33
N ALA A 64 -10.55 1.42 -4.42
CA ALA A 64 -10.92 1.88 -3.08
C ALA A 64 -9.76 2.54 -2.35
N VAL A 65 -8.59 1.92 -2.38
CA VAL A 65 -7.38 2.46 -1.74
C VAL A 65 -6.80 3.59 -2.56
N GLY A 66 -6.62 3.38 -3.87
CA GLY A 66 -6.00 4.36 -4.75
C GLY A 66 -6.70 5.70 -4.72
N GLU A 67 -8.02 5.71 -4.89
CA GLU A 67 -8.79 6.95 -4.93
C GLU A 67 -8.72 7.72 -3.59
N ARG A 68 -8.75 7.02 -2.47
CA ARG A 68 -8.61 7.65 -1.17
C ARG A 68 -7.27 8.34 -0.98
N LEU A 69 -6.21 7.71 -1.48
CA LEU A 69 -4.85 8.27 -1.37
C LEU A 69 -4.63 9.39 -2.39
N TRP A 70 -5.15 9.25 -3.60
CA TRP A 70 -5.04 10.29 -4.63
C TRP A 70 -5.79 11.55 -4.22
N PHE A 71 -7.06 11.42 -3.85
CA PHE A 71 -7.85 12.59 -3.44
C PHE A 71 -7.40 13.14 -2.08
N GLY A 72 -7.19 12.26 -1.10
CA GLY A 72 -6.89 12.70 0.26
C GLY A 72 -5.49 13.24 0.45
N LEU A 73 -4.51 12.64 -0.23
CA LEU A 73 -3.09 12.95 -0.03
C LEU A 73 -2.39 13.48 -1.27
N HIS A 74 -3.06 13.54 -2.41
CA HIS A 74 -2.43 13.84 -3.71
C HIS A 74 -1.24 12.90 -3.97
N ALA A 75 -1.32 11.69 -3.46
CA ALA A 75 -0.19 10.76 -3.40
C ALA A 75 0.08 10.10 -4.73
N GLN A 76 1.35 9.71 -4.91
CA GLN A 76 1.70 8.64 -5.82
C GLN A 76 1.49 7.33 -5.07
N VAL A 77 0.93 6.32 -5.74
CA VAL A 77 0.54 5.07 -5.12
C VAL A 77 1.08 3.89 -5.90
N LYS A 78 1.67 2.93 -5.19
CA LYS A 78 2.12 1.67 -5.76
C LYS A 78 1.49 0.54 -4.97
N ILE A 79 0.75 -0.32 -5.65
CA ILE A 79 0.05 -1.45 -5.04
C ILE A 79 0.71 -2.73 -5.51
N THR A 80 1.21 -3.52 -4.56
CA THR A 80 1.97 -4.74 -4.86
C THR A 80 1.40 -5.90 -4.05
N PRO A 81 0.98 -7.00 -4.70
CA PRO A 81 0.69 -8.22 -3.95
C PRO A 81 1.98 -8.74 -3.33
N VAL A 82 1.90 -9.18 -2.10
CA VAL A 82 3.06 -9.70 -1.39
C VAL A 82 2.77 -11.08 -0.82
N MET A 83 3.83 -11.86 -0.62
CA MET A 83 3.77 -13.22 -0.12
C MET A 83 4.47 -13.30 1.23
N ASN A 84 3.89 -14.06 2.16
CA ASN A 84 4.64 -14.48 3.34
C ASN A 84 5.40 -15.79 3.02
N GLY A 85 6.09 -16.35 4.02
CA GLY A 85 6.86 -17.58 3.81
C GLY A 85 6.00 -18.77 3.36
N ASP A 86 4.78 -18.90 3.89
CA ASP A 86 3.87 -19.97 3.51
C ASP A 86 3.38 -19.81 2.08
N ASP A 87 3.05 -18.59 1.68
CA ASP A 87 2.65 -18.28 0.30
C ASP A 87 3.78 -18.59 -0.68
N LEU A 88 4.99 -18.20 -0.32
CA LEU A 88 6.17 -18.49 -1.13
C LEU A 88 6.39 -19.99 -1.27
N GLY A 89 6.27 -20.74 -0.16
CA GLY A 89 6.40 -22.18 -0.18
C GLY A 89 5.41 -22.84 -1.12
N LYS A 90 4.15 -22.40 -1.10
CA LYS A 90 3.13 -22.91 -2.03
C LYS A 90 3.47 -22.58 -3.48
N GLY A 91 3.96 -21.36 -3.73
CA GLY A 91 4.38 -20.94 -5.07
C GLY A 91 5.56 -21.75 -5.60
N LEU A 92 6.50 -22.09 -4.73
CA LEU A 92 7.66 -22.91 -5.09
C LEU A 92 7.29 -24.34 -5.49
N SER A 93 6.08 -24.80 -5.20
CA SER A 93 5.62 -26.11 -5.68
C SER A 93 5.57 -26.19 -7.22
N GLU A 94 5.53 -25.05 -7.91
CA GLU A 94 5.56 -25.00 -9.36
C GLU A 94 6.98 -24.97 -9.94
N LEU A 95 8.01 -24.91 -9.07
CA LEU A 95 9.40 -24.75 -9.49
C LEU A 95 9.86 -25.88 -10.42
N GLY A 96 9.48 -27.13 -10.12
CA GLY A 96 9.87 -28.28 -10.94
C GLY A 96 9.42 -28.14 -12.39
N LYS A 97 8.17 -27.69 -12.60
CA LYS A 97 7.63 -27.45 -13.94
C LYS A 97 8.35 -26.32 -14.65
N ALA A 98 8.68 -25.25 -13.91
CA ALA A 98 9.39 -24.11 -14.49
C ALA A 98 10.78 -24.51 -14.94
N ILE A 99 11.51 -25.28 -14.14
CA ILE A 99 12.82 -25.79 -14.51
C ILE A 99 12.74 -26.68 -15.75
N GLU A 100 11.79 -27.62 -15.76
CA GLU A 100 11.59 -28.55 -16.87
C GLU A 100 11.28 -27.85 -18.18
N ASN A 101 10.38 -26.85 -18.15
CA ASN A 101 9.85 -26.25 -19.36
C ASN A 101 10.57 -24.99 -19.83
N TYR A 102 11.35 -24.32 -18.97
CA TYR A 102 11.93 -23.00 -19.28
C TYR A 102 13.45 -22.89 -19.04
N SER A 103 14.08 -23.89 -18.48
CA SER A 103 15.54 -23.80 -18.26
C SER A 103 16.39 -24.50 -19.31
#